data_b31055c6ef27c68d06dc0cb6e51572cf
#
_entry.id   b31055c6ef27c68d06dc0cb6e51572cf
#
_cell.length_a   1.000
_cell.length_b   1.000
_cell.length_c   1.000
_cell.angle_alpha   90.00
_cell.angle_beta   90.00
_cell.angle_gamma   90.00
#
_symmetry.space_group_name_H-M   'P 1'
#
loop_
_entity.id
_entity.type
_entity.pdbx_description
1 polymer ?
#
loop_
_entity_poly.entity_id
_entity_poly.type
_entity_poly.pdbx_seq_one_letter_code
_entity_poly.pdbx_strand_id
1 'polypeptide(L)'
;MLRTLFRTIALAAVLLSNTRAIASPELTIASLTPAREETRIGLPNGFQYPNGIARASNGTLYVGSVTSGKILQVRPNGRIETLFPGSHEIFAANSLRLDEQRGILWGASSDFLGVRGADGKVTRRPHRIFALDIRTGKVLRVILMPDGGFGNDMAIDPTGGVYLTDSNRPRIHYLAPGAKQLQVWAEDERLRSQPIGLAGIARATNGIVVVGLFSGGRLFKVTPSPQGKPQVAAISLQRSIENPDGMVFAPDGSLLVLEGAIASGNGRLLRIRDILAPASKPKAIEVLADKMESPVNLTVAGRQIWVTESRIRHRLIPGKEAAVPDRFFIRHFTLPSSKTTKTSWLRFDPP
;
A
#
# COMPACT_ATOMS: atom_id res chain seq x y z
N MET A 1 65.08 -43.20 -4.18
CA MET A 1 65.34 -44.42 -4.99
C MET A 1 64.18 -44.58 -5.95
N LEU A 2 64.52 -44.48 -7.10
CA LEU A 2 64.37 -45.16 -8.42
C LEU A 2 62.98 -44.86 -9.05
N ARG A 3 62.90 -44.00 -10.10
CA ARG A 3 63.07 -44.25 -11.56
C ARG A 3 62.15 -45.40 -12.02
N THR A 4 61.21 -45.18 -13.00
CA THR A 4 61.40 -45.14 -14.45
C THR A 4 60.01 -45.00 -15.09
N LEU A 5 59.68 -44.05 -15.90
CA LEU A 5 59.80 -43.79 -17.35
C LEU A 5 59.06 -44.74 -18.31
N PHE A 6 58.27 -44.10 -19.23
CA PHE A 6 57.87 -44.47 -20.62
C PHE A 6 56.59 -45.33 -20.78
N ARG A 7 55.64 -45.11 -21.67
CA ARG A 7 55.63 -44.48 -23.03
C ARG A 7 54.20 -44.29 -23.51
N THR A 8 54.07 -43.27 -24.27
CA THR A 8 53.02 -42.83 -25.23
C THR A 8 52.46 -43.91 -26.14
N ILE A 9 51.13 -43.93 -26.39
CA ILE A 9 50.55 -44.16 -27.72
C ILE A 9 49.28 -43.32 -27.86
N ALA A 10 49.25 -42.49 -28.87
CA ALA A 10 48.10 -41.68 -29.32
C ALA A 10 47.18 -42.56 -30.19
N LEU A 11 45.87 -42.49 -29.94
CA LEU A 11 44.88 -42.92 -30.93
C LEU A 11 43.81 -41.83 -31.04
N ALA A 12 43.85 -41.12 -32.13
CA ALA A 12 42.80 -40.14 -32.47
C ALA A 12 41.55 -40.90 -32.97
N ALA A 13 40.45 -40.68 -32.26
CA ALA A 13 39.11 -41.05 -32.77
C ALA A 13 38.33 -39.74 -32.94
N VAL A 14 38.11 -39.37 -34.19
CA VAL A 14 37.21 -38.29 -34.59
C VAL A 14 35.79 -38.74 -34.37
N LEU A 15 35.13 -38.23 -33.32
CA LEU A 15 33.69 -38.29 -33.15
C LEU A 15 33.10 -36.93 -33.48
N LEU A 16 32.52 -36.84 -34.68
CA LEU A 16 31.62 -35.76 -35.08
C LEU A 16 30.38 -35.85 -34.23
N SER A 17 30.30 -35.14 -33.13
CA SER A 17 29.09 -34.93 -32.34
C SER A 17 28.36 -33.69 -32.91
N ASN A 18 27.22 -33.94 -33.55
CA ASN A 18 26.23 -32.94 -33.88
C ASN A 18 25.70 -32.31 -32.59
N THR A 19 26.29 -31.26 -32.10
CA THR A 19 25.73 -30.38 -31.08
C THR A 19 24.71 -29.49 -31.75
N ARG A 20 23.43 -29.91 -31.70
CA ARG A 20 22.32 -28.98 -31.87
C ARG A 20 22.44 -27.94 -30.74
N ALA A 21 22.73 -26.71 -31.10
CA ALA A 21 22.63 -25.57 -30.19
C ALA A 21 21.17 -25.50 -29.70
N ILE A 22 20.95 -25.83 -28.45
CA ILE A 22 19.70 -25.51 -27.76
C ILE A 22 19.74 -24.00 -27.56
N ALA A 23 18.98 -23.27 -28.36
CA ALA A 23 18.77 -21.85 -28.16
C ALA A 23 18.21 -21.66 -26.74
N SER A 24 18.98 -21.01 -25.89
CA SER A 24 18.50 -20.54 -24.59
C SER A 24 17.28 -19.66 -24.84
N PRO A 25 16.16 -19.84 -24.12
CA PRO A 25 15.06 -18.91 -24.27
C PRO A 25 15.54 -17.53 -23.84
N GLU A 26 15.58 -16.59 -24.77
CA GLU A 26 15.75 -15.18 -24.44
C GLU A 26 14.67 -14.79 -23.45
N LEU A 27 15.08 -14.54 -22.21
CA LEU A 27 14.24 -13.89 -21.23
C LEU A 27 13.95 -12.49 -21.78
N THR A 28 12.80 -12.34 -22.44
CA THR A 28 12.28 -11.03 -22.80
C THR A 28 12.01 -10.29 -21.51
N ILE A 29 12.97 -9.48 -21.07
CA ILE A 29 12.78 -8.50 -20.00
C ILE A 29 11.77 -7.51 -20.57
N ALA A 30 10.50 -7.68 -20.22
CA ALA A 30 9.51 -6.67 -20.52
C ALA A 30 10.02 -5.34 -19.97
N SER A 31 10.31 -4.41 -20.84
CA SER A 31 10.75 -3.06 -20.46
C SER A 31 9.70 -2.45 -19.56
N LEU A 32 10.00 -2.43 -18.28
CA LEU A 32 9.12 -1.84 -17.25
C LEU A 32 9.11 -0.33 -17.48
N THR A 33 8.02 0.18 -18.03
CA THR A 33 7.87 1.62 -18.17
C THR A 33 7.44 2.16 -16.78
N PRO A 34 8.24 3.03 -16.16
CA PRO A 34 7.87 3.63 -14.88
C PRO A 34 6.62 4.49 -15.02
N ALA A 35 5.92 4.72 -13.92
CA ALA A 35 4.87 5.73 -13.88
C ALA A 35 5.51 7.12 -14.04
N ARG A 36 4.85 7.96 -14.81
CA ARG A 36 5.29 9.35 -14.98
C ARG A 36 4.82 10.18 -13.80
N GLU A 37 5.77 10.84 -13.09
CA GLU A 37 5.40 11.88 -12.12
C GLU A 37 4.97 13.13 -12.91
N GLU A 38 3.72 13.54 -12.72
CA GLU A 38 3.14 14.68 -13.43
C GLU A 38 3.39 15.96 -12.64
N THR A 39 3.04 15.97 -11.36
CA THR A 39 3.13 17.17 -10.52
C THR A 39 3.31 16.80 -9.04
N ARG A 40 3.72 17.83 -8.26
CA ARG A 40 3.66 17.82 -6.80
C ARG A 40 2.74 18.94 -6.34
N ILE A 41 1.71 18.58 -5.59
CA ILE A 41 0.81 19.57 -5.00
C ILE A 41 1.36 19.92 -3.63
N GLY A 42 1.85 21.16 -3.48
CA GLY A 42 2.35 21.68 -2.19
C GLY A 42 1.21 21.85 -1.20
N LEU A 43 1.40 21.35 0.02
CA LEU A 43 0.45 21.54 1.11
C LEU A 43 0.75 22.84 1.85
N PRO A 44 -0.26 23.52 2.46
CA PRO A 44 -0.07 24.78 3.16
C PRO A 44 0.92 24.70 4.31
N ASN A 45 1.60 25.79 4.59
CA ASN A 45 2.45 25.91 5.77
C ASN A 45 1.65 25.58 7.04
N GLY A 46 2.26 24.81 7.95
CA GLY A 46 1.62 24.33 9.17
C GLY A 46 0.75 23.08 9.01
N PHE A 47 0.51 22.60 7.78
CA PHE A 47 -0.03 21.27 7.58
C PHE A 47 1.12 20.26 7.44
N GLN A 48 1.21 19.34 8.38
CA GLN A 48 2.36 18.43 8.50
C GLN A 48 1.91 16.97 8.44
N TYR A 49 2.83 16.13 8.00
CA TYR A 49 2.71 14.66 8.00
C TYR A 49 1.40 14.17 7.34
N PRO A 50 1.20 14.47 6.04
CA PRO A 50 0.06 13.96 5.30
C PRO A 50 0.07 12.43 5.34
N ASN A 51 -1.10 11.83 5.60
CA ASN A 51 -1.22 10.38 5.65
C ASN A 51 -2.46 9.92 4.84
N GLY A 52 -3.64 9.90 5.44
CA GLY A 52 -4.85 9.50 4.72
C GLY A 52 -5.10 10.36 3.48
N ILE A 53 -5.49 9.74 2.38
CA ILE A 53 -5.90 10.42 1.15
C ILE A 53 -7.10 9.72 0.52
N ALA A 54 -8.07 10.51 0.07
CA ALA A 54 -9.21 10.04 -0.71
C ALA A 54 -9.50 11.04 -1.84
N ARG A 55 -10.16 10.58 -2.92
CA ARG A 55 -10.50 11.41 -4.06
C ARG A 55 -11.97 11.23 -4.43
N ALA A 56 -12.65 12.34 -4.64
CA ALA A 56 -14.01 12.36 -5.19
C ALA A 56 -13.98 12.30 -6.73
N SER A 57 -15.10 11.90 -7.32
CA SER A 57 -15.29 11.81 -8.79
C SER A 57 -15.07 13.13 -9.48
N ASN A 58 -15.45 14.25 -8.83
CA ASN A 58 -15.23 15.62 -9.32
C ASN A 58 -13.76 16.09 -9.26
N GLY A 59 -12.85 15.24 -8.82
CA GLY A 59 -11.41 15.51 -8.74
C GLY A 59 -10.93 16.12 -7.43
N THR A 60 -11.81 16.42 -6.48
CA THR A 60 -11.42 16.92 -5.16
C THR A 60 -10.66 15.84 -4.37
N LEU A 61 -9.51 16.21 -3.80
CA LEU A 61 -8.75 15.36 -2.88
C LEU A 61 -9.05 15.77 -1.43
N TYR A 62 -9.14 14.77 -0.56
CA TYR A 62 -9.18 14.93 0.89
C TYR A 62 -7.87 14.39 1.46
N VAL A 63 -7.17 15.18 2.26
CA VAL A 63 -5.85 14.81 2.79
C VAL A 63 -5.82 15.04 4.28
N GLY A 64 -5.47 14.00 5.03
CA GLY A 64 -5.43 14.02 6.49
C GLY A 64 -4.02 14.09 7.04
N SER A 65 -3.84 14.78 8.16
CA SER A 65 -2.61 14.81 8.94
C SER A 65 -2.62 13.78 10.06
N VAL A 66 -1.56 12.97 10.16
CA VAL A 66 -1.43 11.96 11.23
C VAL A 66 -1.11 12.58 12.60
N THR A 67 -0.70 13.84 12.65
CA THR A 67 -0.27 14.50 13.91
C THR A 67 -1.28 15.48 14.48
N SER A 68 -2.29 15.87 13.68
CA SER A 68 -3.27 16.88 14.12
C SER A 68 -4.73 16.49 13.88
N GLY A 69 -4.99 15.42 13.12
CA GLY A 69 -6.35 15.08 12.70
C GLY A 69 -6.97 16.07 11.72
N LYS A 70 -6.25 17.14 11.35
CA LYS A 70 -6.70 18.11 10.36
C LYS A 70 -6.87 17.45 9.00
N ILE A 71 -7.97 17.77 8.32
CA ILE A 71 -8.25 17.28 6.97
C ILE A 71 -8.42 18.47 6.04
N LEU A 72 -7.64 18.48 4.97
CA LEU A 72 -7.73 19.45 3.88
C LEU A 72 -8.60 18.91 2.74
N GLN A 73 -9.24 19.84 2.07
CA GLN A 73 -9.90 19.64 0.78
C GLN A 73 -9.09 20.38 -0.29
N VAL A 74 -8.55 19.65 -1.26
CA VAL A 74 -7.78 20.19 -2.38
C VAL A 74 -8.62 20.08 -3.64
N ARG A 75 -9.07 21.20 -4.17
CA ARG A 75 -9.92 21.26 -5.35
C ARG A 75 -9.12 21.16 -6.65
N PRO A 76 -9.71 20.72 -7.76
CA PRO A 76 -9.02 20.60 -9.04
C PRO A 76 -8.42 21.92 -9.56
N ASN A 77 -9.00 23.06 -9.18
CA ASN A 77 -8.49 24.40 -9.52
C ASN A 77 -7.32 24.86 -8.65
N GLY A 78 -6.79 24.00 -7.76
CA GLY A 78 -5.68 24.29 -6.86
C GLY A 78 -6.07 24.96 -5.54
N ARG A 79 -7.35 25.32 -5.33
CA ARG A 79 -7.81 25.88 -4.05
C ARG A 79 -7.73 24.83 -2.94
N ILE A 80 -7.11 25.18 -1.83
CA ILE A 80 -6.97 24.31 -0.65
C ILE A 80 -7.68 24.95 0.53
N GLU A 81 -8.57 24.17 1.14
CA GLU A 81 -9.39 24.62 2.28
C GLU A 81 -9.33 23.58 3.40
N THR A 82 -9.56 23.99 4.62
CA THR A 82 -9.73 23.06 5.74
C THR A 82 -11.17 22.56 5.74
N LEU A 83 -11.35 21.25 5.52
CA LEU A 83 -12.64 20.58 5.70
C LEU A 83 -12.91 20.34 7.18
N PHE A 84 -11.91 19.89 7.92
CA PHE A 84 -12.01 19.56 9.33
C PHE A 84 -10.71 19.97 10.05
N PRO A 85 -10.78 20.74 11.16
CA PRO A 85 -9.58 21.27 11.82
C PRO A 85 -8.85 20.25 12.71
N GLY A 86 -9.41 19.06 12.94
CA GLY A 86 -9.04 18.14 13.99
C GLY A 86 -9.82 18.41 15.29
N SER A 87 -9.78 17.49 16.24
CA SER A 87 -10.39 17.64 17.55
C SER A 87 -9.68 16.78 18.59
N HIS A 88 -10.10 16.89 19.86
CA HIS A 88 -9.61 16.01 20.93
C HIS A 88 -9.90 14.52 20.63
N GLU A 89 -11.00 14.20 20.00
CA GLU A 89 -11.37 12.83 19.64
C GLU A 89 -10.79 12.38 18.30
N ILE A 90 -10.65 13.30 17.34
CA ILE A 90 -10.09 13.07 16.01
C ILE A 90 -8.79 13.86 15.90
N PHE A 91 -7.72 13.30 16.43
CA PHE A 91 -6.41 13.92 16.58
C PHE A 91 -5.39 13.42 15.55
N ALA A 92 -5.79 12.45 14.75
CA ALA A 92 -5.02 11.90 13.64
C ALA A 92 -5.98 11.56 12.49
N ALA A 93 -5.46 11.51 11.27
CA ALA A 93 -6.15 11.01 10.09
C ALA A 93 -5.19 10.09 9.32
N ASN A 94 -4.97 8.89 9.89
CA ASN A 94 -4.05 7.87 9.38
C ASN A 94 -4.50 7.29 8.04
N SER A 95 -5.81 7.14 7.87
CA SER A 95 -6.43 6.66 6.65
C SER A 95 -7.64 7.51 6.32
N LEU A 96 -7.90 7.69 5.04
CA LEU A 96 -9.15 8.30 4.55
C LEU A 96 -9.71 7.44 3.42
N ARG A 97 -10.99 7.15 3.49
CA ARG A 97 -11.74 6.48 2.41
C ARG A 97 -13.07 7.18 2.20
N LEU A 98 -13.37 7.44 0.94
CA LEU A 98 -14.59 8.16 0.56
C LEU A 98 -15.69 7.18 0.15
N ASP A 99 -16.80 7.21 0.86
CA ASP A 99 -18.09 6.68 0.41
C ASP A 99 -18.85 7.84 -0.27
N GLU A 100 -18.53 8.07 -1.53
CA GLU A 100 -19.06 9.21 -2.28
C GLU A 100 -20.58 9.11 -2.46
N GLN A 101 -21.09 7.90 -2.65
CA GLN A 101 -22.54 7.68 -2.82
C GLN A 101 -23.33 8.16 -1.61
N ARG A 102 -22.75 8.02 -0.40
CA ARG A 102 -23.39 8.42 0.86
C ARG A 102 -22.90 9.78 1.37
N GLY A 103 -21.93 10.40 0.68
CA GLY A 103 -21.35 11.67 1.09
C GLY A 103 -20.54 11.58 2.39
N ILE A 104 -19.94 10.42 2.68
CA ILE A 104 -19.24 10.16 3.94
C ILE A 104 -17.75 9.97 3.69
N LEU A 105 -16.92 10.72 4.42
CA LEU A 105 -15.49 10.50 4.49
C LEU A 105 -15.17 9.74 5.78
N TRP A 106 -14.79 8.49 5.63
CA TRP A 106 -14.31 7.65 6.72
C TRP A 106 -12.83 7.88 6.99
N GLY A 107 -12.41 7.82 8.26
CA GLY A 107 -11.01 7.93 8.63
C GLY A 107 -10.68 7.16 9.92
N ALA A 108 -9.38 6.88 10.10
CA ALA A 108 -8.84 6.32 11.34
C ALA A 108 -8.09 7.42 12.12
N SER A 109 -8.35 7.51 13.43
CA SER A 109 -7.65 8.40 14.36
C SER A 109 -6.94 7.55 15.40
N SER A 110 -5.74 7.09 15.06
CA SER A 110 -4.91 6.25 15.90
C SER A 110 -3.64 6.98 16.33
N ASP A 111 -3.29 6.88 17.61
CA ASP A 111 -2.17 7.61 18.21
C ASP A 111 -0.85 6.91 17.93
N PHE A 112 -0.32 7.14 16.76
CA PHE A 112 0.90 6.50 16.28
C PHE A 112 2.13 6.95 17.08
N LEU A 113 2.24 8.23 17.39
CA LEU A 113 3.41 8.78 18.07
C LEU A 113 3.30 8.73 19.59
N GLY A 114 2.07 8.78 20.13
CA GLY A 114 1.83 8.92 21.55
C GLY A 114 2.20 10.30 22.10
N VAL A 115 1.95 10.49 23.38
CA VAL A 115 2.34 11.67 24.14
C VAL A 115 3.40 11.25 25.13
N ARG A 116 4.59 11.86 25.04
CA ARG A 116 5.69 11.62 25.98
C ARG A 116 5.52 12.53 27.19
N GLY A 117 5.35 11.95 28.37
CA GLY A 117 5.33 12.66 29.63
C GLY A 117 6.74 13.15 30.07
N ALA A 118 6.78 14.00 31.09
CA ALA A 118 8.02 14.49 31.68
C ALA A 118 8.88 13.36 32.29
N ASP A 119 8.25 12.26 32.68
CA ASP A 119 8.89 11.01 33.16
C ASP A 119 9.44 10.13 32.03
N GLY A 120 9.34 10.59 30.78
CA GLY A 120 9.79 9.87 29.58
C GLY A 120 8.84 8.77 29.11
N LYS A 121 7.77 8.47 29.86
CA LYS A 121 6.78 7.45 29.45
C LYS A 121 5.93 7.97 28.31
N VAL A 122 5.60 7.06 27.39
CA VAL A 122 4.71 7.36 26.26
C VAL A 122 3.31 6.83 26.60
N THR A 123 2.36 7.74 26.69
CA THR A 123 0.94 7.42 26.79
C THR A 123 0.29 7.56 25.42
N ARG A 124 -0.74 6.74 25.18
CA ARG A 124 -1.50 6.79 23.91
C ARG A 124 -2.95 7.11 24.20
N ARG A 125 -3.48 8.00 23.37
CA ARG A 125 -4.92 8.29 23.37
C ARG A 125 -5.71 7.10 22.84
N PRO A 126 -6.95 6.89 23.28
CA PRO A 126 -7.79 5.83 22.74
C PRO A 126 -7.96 5.95 21.23
N HIS A 127 -7.68 4.87 20.50
CA HIS A 127 -7.77 4.84 19.04
C HIS A 127 -9.23 4.76 18.58
N ARG A 128 -9.53 5.40 17.46
CA ARG A 128 -10.90 5.53 16.94
C ARG A 128 -10.93 5.44 15.43
N ILE A 129 -12.10 5.16 14.89
CA ILE A 129 -12.46 5.52 13.53
C ILE A 129 -13.55 6.60 13.58
N PHE A 130 -13.65 7.35 12.51
CA PHE A 130 -14.61 8.44 12.41
C PHE A 130 -15.25 8.53 11.02
N ALA A 131 -16.38 9.18 10.94
CA ALA A 131 -17.07 9.54 9.70
C ALA A 131 -17.39 11.02 9.71
N LEU A 132 -17.10 11.69 8.60
CA LEU A 132 -17.42 13.10 8.36
C LEU A 132 -18.35 13.22 7.16
N ASP A 133 -19.24 14.20 7.22
CA ASP A 133 -19.96 14.69 6.04
C ASP A 133 -19.00 15.47 5.15
N ILE A 134 -18.86 15.06 3.87
CA ILE A 134 -17.87 15.63 2.95
C ILE A 134 -18.16 17.08 2.55
N ARG A 135 -19.40 17.51 2.67
CA ARG A 135 -19.84 18.84 2.28
C ARG A 135 -19.61 19.88 3.37
N THR A 136 -19.82 19.47 4.63
CA THR A 136 -19.79 20.38 5.77
C THR A 136 -18.61 20.19 6.71
N GLY A 137 -17.92 19.03 6.63
CA GLY A 137 -16.90 18.62 7.59
C GLY A 137 -17.47 18.23 8.97
N LYS A 138 -18.80 18.15 9.10
CA LYS A 138 -19.43 17.77 10.37
C LYS A 138 -19.11 16.33 10.74
N VAL A 139 -18.76 16.11 11.99
CA VAL A 139 -18.56 14.74 12.52
C VAL A 139 -19.93 14.05 12.59
N LEU A 140 -20.06 12.96 11.87
CA LEU A 140 -21.27 12.12 11.89
C LEU A 140 -21.16 11.00 12.93
N ARG A 141 -19.96 10.45 13.08
CA ARG A 141 -19.71 9.32 13.98
C ARG A 141 -18.26 9.30 14.46
N VAL A 142 -18.07 8.83 15.70
CA VAL A 142 -16.77 8.43 16.26
C VAL A 142 -16.98 7.09 16.96
N ILE A 143 -16.14 6.10 16.65
CA ILE A 143 -16.25 4.74 17.16
C ILE A 143 -14.88 4.33 17.71
N LEU A 144 -14.85 3.87 18.97
CA LEU A 144 -13.65 3.36 19.61
C LEU A 144 -13.20 2.04 18.97
N MET A 145 -11.88 1.86 18.87
CA MET A 145 -11.30 0.56 18.57
C MET A 145 -11.53 -0.39 19.74
N PRO A 146 -12.01 -1.61 19.49
CA PRO A 146 -12.17 -2.58 20.57
C PRO A 146 -10.81 -3.06 21.09
N ASP A 147 -10.75 -3.46 22.35
CA ASP A 147 -9.61 -4.15 22.99
C ASP A 147 -8.26 -3.43 22.87
N GLY A 148 -8.24 -2.10 22.76
CA GLY A 148 -7.03 -1.33 22.55
C GLY A 148 -6.37 -1.58 21.19
N GLY A 149 -7.14 -2.01 20.20
CA GLY A 149 -6.70 -2.16 18.81
C GLY A 149 -6.21 -0.84 18.21
N PHE A 150 -5.40 -0.92 17.17
CA PHE A 150 -4.89 0.23 16.42
C PHE A 150 -5.46 0.19 14.99
N GLY A 151 -6.52 0.97 14.72
CA GLY A 151 -7.05 1.11 13.37
C GLY A 151 -6.05 1.78 12.44
N ASN A 152 -5.61 1.07 11.40
CA ASN A 152 -4.61 1.59 10.47
C ASN A 152 -5.23 2.05 9.16
N ASP A 153 -5.60 1.15 8.29
CA ASP A 153 -6.15 1.46 6.97
C ASP A 153 -7.51 0.79 6.74
N MET A 154 -8.26 1.29 5.78
CA MET A 154 -9.65 0.90 5.54
C MET A 154 -9.91 0.55 4.08
N ALA A 155 -10.95 -0.28 3.87
CA ALA A 155 -11.59 -0.46 2.58
C ALA A 155 -13.10 -0.43 2.76
N ILE A 156 -13.83 0.14 1.80
CA ILE A 156 -15.28 0.26 1.84
C ILE A 156 -15.88 -0.72 0.83
N ASP A 157 -16.95 -1.42 1.23
CA ASP A 157 -17.70 -2.25 0.31
C ASP A 157 -18.86 -1.46 -0.36
N PRO A 158 -19.49 -1.99 -1.42
CA PRO A 158 -20.57 -1.29 -2.12
C PRO A 158 -21.79 -0.98 -1.26
N THR A 159 -21.99 -1.70 -0.14
CA THR A 159 -23.10 -1.46 0.78
C THR A 159 -22.82 -0.32 1.77
N GLY A 160 -21.57 0.16 1.84
CA GLY A 160 -21.09 1.16 2.79
C GLY A 160 -20.51 0.56 4.07
N GLY A 161 -20.29 -0.75 4.09
CA GLY A 161 -19.56 -1.42 5.17
C GLY A 161 -18.07 -1.10 5.10
N VAL A 162 -17.42 -0.99 6.26
CA VAL A 162 -16.02 -0.59 6.38
C VAL A 162 -15.18 -1.73 6.95
N TYR A 163 -14.23 -2.20 6.17
CA TYR A 163 -13.15 -3.08 6.64
C TYR A 163 -12.02 -2.23 7.21
N LEU A 164 -11.40 -2.68 8.30
CA LEU A 164 -10.37 -1.93 9.01
C LEU A 164 -9.28 -2.88 9.50
N THR A 165 -8.03 -2.62 9.17
CA THR A 165 -6.88 -3.35 9.70
C THR A 165 -6.55 -2.91 11.12
N ASP A 166 -6.13 -3.87 11.97
CA ASP A 166 -5.66 -3.64 13.32
C ASP A 166 -4.16 -3.92 13.42
N SER A 167 -3.33 -2.89 13.62
CA SER A 167 -1.87 -3.06 13.71
C SER A 167 -1.41 -3.66 15.04
N ASN A 168 -2.21 -3.61 16.09
CA ASN A 168 -1.87 -4.17 17.40
C ASN A 168 -2.25 -5.64 17.53
N ARG A 169 -3.23 -6.10 16.71
CA ARG A 169 -3.80 -7.44 16.78
C ARG A 169 -3.88 -8.07 15.40
N PRO A 170 -3.80 -9.40 15.28
CA PRO A 170 -3.84 -10.09 13.99
C PRO A 170 -5.28 -10.17 13.44
N ARG A 171 -5.94 -9.02 13.30
CA ARG A 171 -7.36 -8.91 13.00
C ARG A 171 -7.66 -7.93 11.89
N ILE A 172 -8.74 -8.22 11.19
CA ILE A 172 -9.45 -7.26 10.34
C ILE A 172 -10.84 -7.11 10.94
N HIS A 173 -11.22 -5.88 11.23
CA HIS A 173 -12.56 -5.55 11.71
C HIS A 173 -13.47 -5.21 10.54
N TYR A 174 -14.78 -5.34 10.78
CA TYR A 174 -15.83 -4.90 9.89
C TYR A 174 -16.88 -4.09 10.65
N LEU A 175 -17.22 -2.95 10.13
CA LEU A 175 -18.35 -2.13 10.56
C LEU A 175 -19.45 -2.26 9.52
N ALA A 176 -20.50 -2.99 9.84
CA ALA A 176 -21.68 -3.09 8.96
C ALA A 176 -22.36 -1.72 8.80
N PRO A 177 -23.05 -1.46 7.69
CA PRO A 177 -23.84 -0.24 7.51
C PRO A 177 -24.80 -0.03 8.69
N GLY A 178 -24.76 1.16 9.29
CA GLY A 178 -25.60 1.50 10.46
C GLY A 178 -25.15 0.89 11.79
N ALA A 179 -24.23 -0.07 11.82
CA ALA A 179 -23.77 -0.67 13.08
C ALA A 179 -23.04 0.35 13.96
N LYS A 180 -23.14 0.22 15.27
CA LYS A 180 -22.53 1.14 16.25
C LYS A 180 -21.14 0.69 16.70
N GLN A 181 -20.74 -0.54 16.42
CA GLN A 181 -19.51 -1.16 16.89
C GLN A 181 -18.85 -1.98 15.79
N LEU A 182 -17.53 -1.99 15.82
CA LEU A 182 -16.71 -2.87 14.99
C LEU A 182 -16.85 -4.32 15.45
N GLN A 183 -16.98 -5.22 14.49
CA GLN A 183 -16.96 -6.68 14.71
C GLN A 183 -15.65 -7.24 14.14
N VAL A 184 -15.11 -8.30 14.75
CA VAL A 184 -13.97 -9.01 14.14
C VAL A 184 -14.48 -9.79 12.93
N TRP A 185 -14.02 -9.42 11.74
CA TRP A 185 -14.36 -10.10 10.50
C TRP A 185 -13.42 -11.28 10.21
N ALA A 186 -12.11 -11.05 10.39
CA ALA A 186 -11.09 -12.09 10.25
C ALA A 186 -10.05 -11.96 11.35
N GLU A 187 -9.64 -13.08 11.92
CA GLU A 187 -8.55 -13.19 12.89
C GLU A 187 -7.72 -14.43 12.59
N ASP A 188 -6.40 -14.26 12.47
CA ASP A 188 -5.48 -15.34 12.14
C ASP A 188 -4.07 -14.99 12.62
N GLU A 189 -3.41 -15.89 13.35
CA GLU A 189 -2.06 -15.64 13.88
C GLU A 189 -1.01 -15.39 12.79
N ARG A 190 -1.25 -15.84 11.56
CA ARG A 190 -0.39 -15.53 10.41
C ARG A 190 -0.35 -14.02 10.08
N LEU A 191 -1.37 -13.27 10.52
CA LEU A 191 -1.47 -11.81 10.38
C LEU A 191 -0.75 -11.05 11.49
N ARG A 192 -0.11 -11.76 12.44
CA ARG A 192 0.66 -11.12 13.51
C ARG A 192 2.05 -10.70 13.03
N SER A 193 2.45 -9.50 13.39
CA SER A 193 3.80 -8.97 13.23
C SER A 193 4.12 -7.95 14.32
N GLN A 194 5.41 -7.73 14.59
CA GLN A 194 5.89 -6.78 15.57
C GLN A 194 7.00 -5.92 14.95
N PRO A 195 7.16 -4.67 15.34
CA PRO A 195 6.36 -3.88 16.31
C PRO A 195 5.02 -3.39 15.74
N ILE A 196 4.80 -3.41 14.43
CA ILE A 196 3.58 -2.97 13.74
C ILE A 196 3.04 -4.13 12.91
N GLY A 197 1.79 -4.49 13.13
CA GLY A 197 1.12 -5.58 12.43
C GLY A 197 0.55 -5.18 11.06
N LEU A 198 -0.75 -5.39 10.89
CA LEU A 198 -1.46 -5.05 9.67
C LEU A 198 -1.47 -3.53 9.43
N ALA A 199 -1.16 -3.11 8.20
CA ALA A 199 -1.27 -1.73 7.76
C ALA A 199 -2.26 -1.62 6.59
N GLY A 200 -1.76 -1.51 5.36
CA GLY A 200 -2.61 -1.31 4.20
C GLY A 200 -3.64 -2.41 3.96
N ILE A 201 -4.76 -2.03 3.34
CA ILE A 201 -5.84 -2.92 2.94
C ILE A 201 -6.43 -2.48 1.60
N ALA A 202 -6.67 -3.43 0.72
CA ALA A 202 -7.41 -3.21 -0.53
C ALA A 202 -8.48 -4.29 -0.72
N ARG A 203 -9.67 -3.89 -1.13
CA ARG A 203 -10.77 -4.80 -1.43
C ARG A 203 -11.03 -4.86 -2.93
N ALA A 204 -11.01 -6.06 -3.48
CA ALA A 204 -11.36 -6.30 -4.87
C ALA A 204 -12.89 -6.30 -5.08
N THR A 205 -13.33 -6.14 -6.32
CA THR A 205 -14.75 -6.11 -6.68
C THR A 205 -15.49 -7.42 -6.33
N ASN A 206 -14.79 -8.56 -6.36
CA ASN A 206 -15.32 -9.86 -5.96
C ASN A 206 -15.34 -10.10 -4.44
N GLY A 207 -15.02 -9.09 -3.64
CA GLY A 207 -15.05 -9.15 -2.18
C GLY A 207 -13.77 -9.68 -1.51
N ILE A 208 -12.82 -10.20 -2.27
CA ILE A 208 -11.52 -10.59 -1.72
C ILE A 208 -10.78 -9.36 -1.22
N VAL A 209 -10.16 -9.49 -0.05
CA VAL A 209 -9.37 -8.45 0.58
C VAL A 209 -7.89 -8.84 0.54
N VAL A 210 -7.02 -7.89 0.21
CA VAL A 210 -5.57 -8.02 0.36
C VAL A 210 -5.11 -7.10 1.48
N VAL A 211 -4.26 -7.61 2.37
CA VAL A 211 -3.69 -6.85 3.49
C VAL A 211 -2.18 -6.99 3.54
N GLY A 212 -1.50 -5.97 4.05
CA GLY A 212 -0.05 -5.94 4.23
C GLY A 212 0.35 -6.01 5.70
N LEU A 213 1.38 -6.81 6.02
CA LEU A 213 2.07 -6.80 7.32
C LEU A 213 3.22 -5.79 7.27
N PHE A 214 3.07 -4.67 7.95
CA PHE A 214 4.03 -3.58 7.91
C PHE A 214 5.45 -4.00 8.32
N SER A 215 5.61 -4.59 9.50
CA SER A 215 6.92 -5.06 9.96
C SER A 215 7.34 -6.40 9.37
N GLY A 216 6.40 -7.16 8.80
CA GLY A 216 6.68 -8.48 8.23
C GLY A 216 6.99 -8.47 6.74
N GLY A 217 6.72 -7.38 6.04
CA GLY A 217 6.99 -7.24 4.60
C GLY A 217 6.20 -8.19 3.69
N ARG A 218 5.10 -8.77 4.19
CA ARG A 218 4.32 -9.81 3.51
C ARG A 218 2.92 -9.31 3.18
N LEU A 219 2.34 -9.89 2.14
CA LEU A 219 0.93 -9.67 1.80
C LEU A 219 0.12 -10.94 2.01
N PHE A 220 -1.13 -10.77 2.38
CA PHE A 220 -2.09 -11.85 2.57
C PHE A 220 -3.37 -11.58 1.78
N LYS A 221 -3.92 -12.62 1.21
CA LYS A 221 -5.25 -12.66 0.64
C LYS A 221 -6.23 -13.20 1.67
N VAL A 222 -7.32 -12.49 1.90
CA VAL A 222 -8.41 -12.90 2.79
C VAL A 222 -9.68 -13.04 1.95
N THR A 223 -10.12 -14.27 1.81
CA THR A 223 -11.29 -14.61 0.99
C THR A 223 -12.51 -14.76 1.88
N PRO A 224 -13.60 -14.01 1.64
CA PRO A 224 -14.85 -14.21 2.35
C PRO A 224 -15.35 -15.65 2.22
N SER A 225 -15.96 -16.16 3.27
CA SER A 225 -16.64 -17.47 3.26
C SER A 225 -18.10 -17.29 3.58
N PRO A 226 -19.03 -17.74 2.76
CA PRO A 226 -20.46 -17.66 3.02
C PRO A 226 -20.89 -18.49 4.25
N GLN A 227 -20.10 -19.51 4.59
CA GLN A 227 -20.45 -20.54 5.57
C GLN A 227 -19.59 -20.54 6.83
N GLY A 228 -18.71 -19.52 7.01
CA GLY A 228 -17.81 -19.50 8.16
C GLY A 228 -16.80 -18.37 8.14
N LYS A 229 -15.70 -18.57 8.85
CA LYS A 229 -14.62 -17.59 8.96
C LYS A 229 -13.93 -17.38 7.61
N PRO A 230 -13.55 -16.14 7.25
CA PRO A 230 -12.77 -15.85 6.07
C PRO A 230 -11.46 -16.65 6.03
N GLN A 231 -11.05 -17.07 4.83
CA GLN A 231 -9.82 -17.84 4.64
C GLN A 231 -8.65 -16.89 4.40
N VAL A 232 -7.60 -17.02 5.21
CA VAL A 232 -6.36 -16.25 5.09
C VAL A 232 -5.32 -17.08 4.36
N ALA A 233 -4.67 -16.54 3.34
CA ALA A 233 -3.60 -17.18 2.59
C ALA A 233 -2.47 -16.20 2.31
N ALA A 234 -1.22 -16.60 2.55
CA ALA A 234 -0.06 -15.80 2.21
C ALA A 234 0.07 -15.68 0.68
N ILE A 235 0.46 -14.50 0.21
CA ILE A 235 0.78 -14.25 -1.19
C ILE A 235 2.30 -14.39 -1.35
N SER A 236 2.73 -15.31 -2.20
CA SER A 236 4.13 -15.50 -2.52
C SER A 236 4.60 -14.36 -3.44
N LEU A 237 5.57 -13.58 -2.99
CA LEU A 237 6.19 -12.47 -3.72
C LEU A 237 7.64 -12.78 -4.04
N GLN A 238 8.20 -12.22 -5.11
CA GLN A 238 9.61 -12.37 -5.47
C GLN A 238 10.57 -11.84 -4.40
N ARG A 239 10.14 -10.85 -3.63
CA ARG A 239 10.84 -10.31 -2.45
C ARG A 239 9.85 -9.81 -1.41
N SER A 240 10.31 -9.60 -0.19
CA SER A 240 9.57 -8.84 0.80
C SER A 240 9.46 -7.36 0.39
N ILE A 241 8.37 -6.71 0.82
CA ILE A 241 8.15 -5.27 0.65
C ILE A 241 8.51 -4.59 1.97
N GLU A 242 9.46 -3.67 1.97
CA GLU A 242 9.86 -2.98 3.20
C GLU A 242 8.73 -2.05 3.66
N ASN A 243 8.03 -2.45 4.73
CA ASN A 243 6.89 -1.74 5.29
C ASN A 243 5.76 -1.50 4.25
N PRO A 244 5.06 -2.56 3.76
CA PRO A 244 3.92 -2.37 2.89
C PRO A 244 2.85 -1.58 3.63
N ASP A 245 2.50 -0.42 3.07
CA ASP A 245 1.54 0.52 3.66
C ASP A 245 0.33 0.67 2.73
N GLY A 246 -0.17 1.86 2.49
CA GLY A 246 -1.37 2.06 1.69
C GLY A 246 -1.39 1.26 0.39
N MET A 247 -2.54 0.70 0.07
CA MET A 247 -2.73 -0.09 -1.14
C MET A 247 -4.11 0.09 -1.74
N VAL A 248 -4.22 -0.13 -3.05
CA VAL A 248 -5.48 -0.02 -3.80
C VAL A 248 -5.41 -0.87 -5.07
N PHE A 249 -6.54 -1.42 -5.50
CA PHE A 249 -6.65 -2.02 -6.83
C PHE A 249 -6.75 -0.93 -7.90
N ALA A 250 -5.91 -1.00 -8.91
CA ALA A 250 -6.03 -0.20 -10.12
C ALA A 250 -7.17 -0.74 -11.01
N PRO A 251 -7.70 0.07 -11.96
CA PRO A 251 -8.78 -0.36 -12.85
C PRO A 251 -8.45 -1.58 -13.72
N ASP A 252 -7.17 -1.87 -13.96
CA ASP A 252 -6.70 -3.06 -14.68
C ASP A 252 -6.65 -4.32 -13.80
N GLY A 253 -7.08 -4.23 -12.54
CA GLY A 253 -7.07 -5.32 -11.57
C GLY A 253 -5.72 -5.56 -10.90
N SER A 254 -4.66 -4.83 -11.26
CA SER A 254 -3.39 -4.90 -10.55
C SER A 254 -3.48 -4.25 -9.18
N LEU A 255 -2.70 -4.75 -8.21
CA LEU A 255 -2.58 -4.13 -6.90
C LEU A 255 -1.46 -3.10 -6.93
N LEU A 256 -1.77 -1.86 -6.56
CA LEU A 256 -0.79 -0.83 -6.24
C LEU A 256 -0.50 -0.87 -4.75
N VAL A 257 0.79 -0.85 -4.38
CA VAL A 257 1.25 -0.90 -2.99
C VAL A 257 2.33 0.15 -2.78
N LEU A 258 2.26 0.86 -1.68
CA LEU A 258 3.35 1.72 -1.23
C LEU A 258 4.33 0.92 -0.36
N GLU A 259 5.60 0.97 -0.70
CA GLU A 259 6.70 0.51 0.12
C GLU A 259 7.17 1.70 0.96
N GLY A 260 6.80 1.73 2.24
CA GLY A 260 7.06 2.85 3.15
C GLY A 260 8.53 3.05 3.48
N ALA A 261 9.31 1.97 3.45
CA ALA A 261 10.77 1.94 3.51
C ALA A 261 11.35 2.79 4.66
N ILE A 262 10.84 2.59 5.86
CA ILE A 262 11.19 3.41 7.02
C ILE A 262 12.68 3.31 7.36
N ALA A 263 13.26 2.12 7.30
CA ALA A 263 14.67 1.93 7.60
C ALA A 263 15.56 2.42 6.45
N SER A 264 15.33 1.97 5.24
CA SER A 264 16.17 2.31 4.08
C SER A 264 15.97 3.73 3.57
N GLY A 265 14.78 4.31 3.71
CA GLY A 265 14.41 5.62 3.14
C GLY A 265 14.21 5.60 1.63
N ASN A 266 14.11 4.41 1.04
CA ASN A 266 13.94 4.24 -0.39
C ASN A 266 12.49 3.84 -0.72
N GLY A 267 11.56 4.70 -0.32
CA GLY A 267 10.13 4.48 -0.55
C GLY A 267 9.78 4.39 -2.03
N ARG A 268 8.79 3.53 -2.35
CA ARG A 268 8.43 3.21 -3.72
C ARG A 268 6.92 3.07 -3.89
N LEU A 269 6.46 3.34 -5.11
CA LEU A 269 5.17 2.91 -5.62
C LEU A 269 5.37 1.63 -6.41
N LEU A 270 4.72 0.56 -6.00
CA LEU A 270 4.83 -0.78 -6.57
C LEU A 270 3.53 -1.18 -7.27
N ARG A 271 3.65 -2.05 -8.28
CA ARG A 271 2.52 -2.72 -8.93
C ARG A 271 2.73 -4.23 -8.92
N ILE A 272 1.68 -4.96 -8.59
CA ILE A 272 1.66 -6.42 -8.62
C ILE A 272 0.47 -6.85 -9.46
N ARG A 273 0.76 -7.45 -10.62
CA ARG A 273 -0.26 -7.94 -11.54
C ARG A 273 -0.79 -9.29 -11.08
N ASP A 274 -2.01 -9.61 -11.46
CA ASP A 274 -2.65 -10.91 -11.22
C ASP A 274 -2.55 -11.38 -9.77
N ILE A 275 -2.59 -10.43 -8.82
CA ILE A 275 -2.34 -10.68 -7.39
C ILE A 275 -3.31 -11.72 -6.82
N LEU A 276 -4.55 -11.79 -7.31
CA LEU A 276 -5.58 -12.69 -6.84
C LEU A 276 -5.56 -14.05 -7.53
N ALA A 277 -4.91 -14.16 -8.69
CA ALA A 277 -4.83 -15.41 -9.44
C ALA A 277 -3.95 -16.43 -8.72
N PRO A 278 -4.30 -17.74 -8.81
CA PRO A 278 -3.40 -18.81 -8.39
C PRO A 278 -2.03 -18.64 -9.07
N ALA A 279 -0.95 -18.94 -8.35
CA ALA A 279 0.38 -18.82 -8.89
C ALA A 279 1.24 -20.01 -8.53
N SER A 280 1.88 -20.61 -9.55
CA SER A 280 2.93 -21.61 -9.39
C SER A 280 4.30 -20.99 -9.08
N LYS A 281 4.45 -19.69 -9.30
CA LYS A 281 5.68 -18.91 -9.04
C LYS A 281 5.37 -17.67 -8.20
N PRO A 282 6.36 -17.14 -7.47
CA PRO A 282 6.21 -15.89 -6.75
C PRO A 282 5.77 -14.76 -7.69
N LYS A 283 4.84 -13.91 -7.23
CA LYS A 283 4.35 -12.75 -7.97
C LYS A 283 5.47 -11.73 -8.17
N ALA A 284 5.60 -11.25 -9.38
CA ALA A 284 6.55 -10.19 -9.72
C ALA A 284 6.12 -8.85 -9.13
N ILE A 285 7.10 -8.07 -8.69
CA ILE A 285 6.91 -6.72 -8.18
C ILE A 285 7.52 -5.74 -9.17
N GLU A 286 6.67 -4.93 -9.80
CA GLU A 286 7.08 -3.84 -10.67
C GLU A 286 7.27 -2.56 -9.84
N VAL A 287 8.42 -1.89 -9.98
CA VAL A 287 8.63 -0.57 -9.40
C VAL A 287 8.13 0.47 -10.39
N LEU A 288 7.07 1.19 -10.05
CA LEU A 288 6.50 2.25 -10.88
C LEU A 288 7.17 3.60 -10.63
N ALA A 289 7.50 3.89 -9.36
CA ALA A 289 8.24 5.09 -8.97
C ALA A 289 9.03 4.81 -7.69
N ASP A 290 10.12 5.52 -7.50
CA ASP A 290 11.02 5.41 -6.35
C ASP A 290 11.36 6.79 -5.74
N LYS A 291 12.33 6.82 -4.83
CA LYS A 291 12.83 8.05 -4.19
C LYS A 291 11.72 8.82 -3.48
N MET A 292 10.86 8.09 -2.76
CA MET A 292 9.85 8.68 -1.91
C MET A 292 10.29 8.63 -0.45
N GLU A 293 9.97 9.67 0.31
CA GLU A 293 10.27 9.75 1.74
C GLU A 293 9.05 9.34 2.55
N SER A 294 8.99 8.07 2.96
CA SER A 294 7.86 7.47 3.68
C SER A 294 6.51 7.70 2.98
N PRO A 295 6.29 7.15 1.78
CA PRO A 295 4.98 7.16 1.16
C PRO A 295 4.05 6.25 1.98
N VAL A 296 2.84 6.72 2.31
CA VAL A 296 1.98 6.04 3.30
C VAL A 296 0.60 5.70 2.78
N ASN A 297 -0.01 6.54 1.95
CA ASN A 297 -1.34 6.24 1.41
C ASN A 297 -1.51 6.76 -0.02
N LEU A 298 -2.46 6.15 -0.75
CA LEU A 298 -2.71 6.51 -2.14
C LEU A 298 -4.19 6.40 -2.49
N THR A 299 -4.56 7.11 -3.56
CA THR A 299 -5.87 6.98 -4.21
C THR A 299 -5.68 6.95 -5.71
N VAL A 300 -6.60 6.32 -6.43
CA VAL A 300 -6.53 6.12 -7.88
C VAL A 300 -7.82 6.54 -8.58
N ALA A 301 -7.69 7.13 -9.76
CA ALA A 301 -8.81 7.39 -10.65
C ALA A 301 -8.37 7.18 -12.12
N GLY A 302 -8.92 6.16 -12.76
CA GLY A 302 -8.41 5.72 -14.05
C GLY A 302 -6.92 5.38 -13.96
N ARG A 303 -6.11 6.08 -14.73
CA ARG A 303 -4.65 5.92 -14.73
C ARG A 303 -3.91 6.89 -13.80
N GLN A 304 -4.64 7.78 -13.14
CA GLN A 304 -4.06 8.80 -12.27
C GLN A 304 -3.94 8.28 -10.84
N ILE A 305 -2.81 8.52 -10.20
CA ILE A 305 -2.49 8.09 -8.84
C ILE A 305 -2.02 9.29 -8.04
N TRP A 306 -2.59 9.49 -6.86
CA TRP A 306 -2.12 10.48 -5.90
C TRP A 306 -1.59 9.77 -4.67
N VAL A 307 -0.40 10.15 -4.22
CA VAL A 307 0.33 9.55 -3.10
C VAL A 307 0.62 10.62 -2.06
N THR A 308 0.33 10.33 -0.79
CA THR A 308 0.81 11.14 0.34
C THR A 308 2.20 10.66 0.74
N GLU A 309 3.14 11.59 0.77
CA GLU A 309 4.50 11.37 1.23
C GLU A 309 4.64 11.96 2.63
N SER A 310 4.55 11.09 3.64
CA SER A 310 4.46 11.53 5.05
C SER A 310 5.75 12.15 5.56
N ARG A 311 6.91 11.72 5.06
CA ARG A 311 8.24 12.21 5.48
C ARG A 311 8.49 12.07 6.99
N ILE A 312 7.92 11.03 7.61
CA ILE A 312 7.86 10.88 9.08
C ILE A 312 9.10 10.20 9.68
N ARG A 313 10.03 9.72 8.86
CA ARG A 313 11.19 8.94 9.31
C ARG A 313 12.01 9.64 10.39
N HIS A 314 12.18 10.96 10.32
CA HIS A 314 12.93 11.72 11.34
C HIS A 314 12.29 11.65 12.74
N ARG A 315 11.00 11.32 12.82
CA ARG A 315 10.31 11.10 14.11
C ARG A 315 10.36 9.65 14.59
N LEU A 316 10.79 8.74 13.73
CA LEU A 316 10.80 7.29 14.01
C LEU A 316 12.20 6.75 14.19
N ILE A 317 13.21 7.38 13.59
CA ILE A 317 14.59 6.94 13.62
C ILE A 317 15.36 7.80 14.63
N PRO A 318 15.88 7.21 15.72
CA PRO A 318 16.70 7.96 16.70
C PRO A 318 17.87 8.70 16.04
N GLY A 319 18.13 9.93 16.48
CA GLY A 319 19.20 10.77 15.95
C GLY A 319 18.84 11.52 14.66
N LYS A 320 17.60 11.42 14.18
CA LYS A 320 17.11 12.16 13.00
C LYS A 320 16.08 13.25 13.35
N GLU A 321 15.93 13.60 14.62
CA GLU A 321 14.89 14.50 15.11
C GLU A 321 15.00 15.94 14.52
N ALA A 322 16.23 16.35 14.16
CA ALA A 322 16.46 17.66 13.54
C ALA A 322 16.10 17.73 12.05
N ALA A 323 15.88 16.57 11.40
CA ALA A 323 15.58 16.49 9.96
C ALA A 323 14.09 16.76 9.67
N VAL A 324 13.50 17.80 10.26
CA VAL A 324 12.10 18.18 10.05
C VAL A 324 11.94 18.70 8.62
N PRO A 325 10.98 18.18 7.84
CA PRO A 325 10.74 18.65 6.49
C PRO A 325 10.18 20.07 6.47
N ASP A 326 10.71 20.94 5.60
CA ASP A 326 10.21 22.30 5.40
C ASP A 326 8.81 22.34 4.80
N ARG A 327 8.53 21.40 3.89
CA ARG A 327 7.28 21.32 3.15
C ARG A 327 6.82 19.88 2.96
N PHE A 328 5.52 19.72 2.85
CA PHE A 328 4.87 18.46 2.53
C PHE A 328 4.11 18.57 1.21
N PHE A 329 3.95 17.41 0.52
CA PHE A 329 3.39 17.36 -0.82
C PHE A 329 2.48 16.15 -0.97
N ILE A 330 1.56 16.24 -1.93
CA ILE A 330 0.94 15.09 -2.57
C ILE A 330 1.68 14.89 -3.89
N ARG A 331 2.14 13.69 -4.18
CA ARG A 331 2.74 13.36 -5.48
C ARG A 331 1.65 12.79 -6.40
N HIS A 332 1.68 13.21 -7.65
CA HIS A 332 0.73 12.79 -8.66
C HIS A 332 1.46 12.07 -9.78
N PHE A 333 0.98 10.87 -10.14
CA PHE A 333 1.57 10.00 -11.15
C PHE A 333 0.51 9.55 -12.16
N THR A 334 0.97 9.23 -13.37
CA THR A 334 0.17 8.55 -14.39
C THR A 334 0.72 7.14 -14.61
N LEU A 335 -0.14 6.13 -14.46
CA LEU A 335 0.19 4.75 -14.81
C LEU A 335 0.56 4.64 -16.29
N PRO A 336 1.59 3.86 -16.65
CA PRO A 336 1.91 3.60 -18.04
C PRO A 336 0.73 2.91 -18.73
N SER A 337 0.49 3.26 -19.99
CA SER A 337 -0.49 2.53 -20.81
C SER A 337 -0.07 1.08 -20.95
N SER A 338 -0.99 0.14 -20.77
CA SER A 338 -0.78 -1.23 -21.18
C SER A 338 -0.66 -1.23 -22.72
N LYS A 339 0.58 -1.18 -23.23
CA LYS A 339 0.80 -1.51 -24.64
C LYS A 339 0.52 -2.99 -24.80
N THR A 340 -0.64 -3.35 -25.27
CA THR A 340 -0.84 -4.65 -25.88
C THR A 340 0.03 -4.65 -27.13
N THR A 341 1.20 -5.27 -27.06
CA THR A 341 2.01 -5.54 -28.24
C THR A 341 1.19 -6.54 -29.04
N LYS A 342 0.41 -6.02 -30.03
CA LYS A 342 -0.09 -6.88 -31.09
C LYS A 342 1.14 -7.39 -31.82
N THR A 343 1.54 -8.60 -31.52
CA THR A 343 2.52 -9.32 -32.35
C THR A 343 1.81 -9.54 -33.67
N SER A 344 2.13 -8.72 -34.68
CA SER A 344 1.74 -8.98 -36.05
C SER A 344 2.53 -10.21 -36.45
N TRP A 345 1.84 -11.34 -36.54
CA TRP A 345 2.36 -12.52 -37.21
C TRP A 345 2.48 -12.15 -38.69
N LEU A 346 3.70 -11.86 -39.11
CA LEU A 346 4.03 -11.83 -40.54
C LEU A 346 3.70 -13.23 -41.06
N ARG A 347 2.65 -13.33 -41.88
CA ARG A 347 2.44 -14.52 -42.72
C ARG A 347 3.61 -14.58 -43.67
N PHE A 348 4.44 -15.58 -43.51
CA PHE A 348 5.32 -16.03 -44.57
C PHE A 348 4.43 -16.84 -45.52
N ASP A 349 4.14 -16.27 -46.70
CA ASP A 349 3.66 -17.05 -47.82
C ASP A 349 4.87 -17.79 -48.38
N PRO A 350 4.84 -19.13 -48.52
CA PRO A 350 5.92 -19.88 -49.19
C PRO A 350 5.92 -19.61 -50.70
N PRO A 351 7.09 -19.75 -51.37
CA PRO A 351 7.23 -19.57 -52.81
C PRO A 351 6.45 -20.55 -53.65
#